data_cdcbddd9e7eee2e2c9e924d87cca304e
#
_entry.id   cdcbddd9e7eee2e2c9e924d87cca304e
#
_cell.length_a   1.000
_cell.length_b   1.000
_cell.length_c   1.000
_cell.angle_alpha   90.00
_cell.angle_beta   90.00
_cell.angle_gamma   90.00
#
_symmetry.space_group_name_H-M   'P 1'
#
loop_
_entity.id
_entity.type
_entity.pdbx_description
1 polymer ?
#
loop_
_entity_poly.entity_id
_entity_poly.type
_entity_poly.pdbx_seq_one_letter_code
_entity_poly.pdbx_strand_id
1 'polypeptide(L)'
;MTQTKGKLSNWTKKLVIFITFLTTVILIFSTILGFKRFSEVFNEHLSSPLYHLRTISAATNKNVCVKLLEEVNANYKYLGNRNYSDNEVCQIIDAVKFSGTVKSKLTAPVITSCITAVQLSRWLNELGAQSVEHIGSYNCRKIRNSQKLSEHSFGKAIDISRLDDAVLEDHWNDSGSKGEKLRKAAKLACKYFTNVLTPDSNNLHKDHFHFDNKAGLYTRWHYWFGCK
;
A
#
# COMPACT_ATOMS: atom_id res chain seq x y z
N MET A 1 -27.06 -13.43 -57.96
CA MET A 1 -26.19 -13.00 -56.81
C MET A 1 -26.70 -13.68 -55.56
N THR A 2 -26.12 -14.80 -55.20
CA THR A 2 -26.50 -15.58 -54.00
C THR A 2 -25.65 -15.11 -52.82
N GLN A 3 -26.30 -14.48 -51.83
CA GLN A 3 -25.64 -14.13 -50.55
C GLN A 3 -25.36 -15.41 -49.76
N THR A 4 -24.09 -15.74 -49.60
CA THR A 4 -23.65 -16.77 -48.65
C THR A 4 -23.79 -16.24 -47.23
N LYS A 5 -24.81 -16.68 -46.49
CA LYS A 5 -24.90 -16.49 -45.03
C LYS A 5 -23.71 -17.23 -44.35
N GLY A 6 -22.69 -16.50 -43.96
CA GLY A 6 -21.55 -17.04 -43.25
C GLY A 6 -22.00 -17.69 -41.94
N LYS A 7 -21.81 -19.00 -41.81
CA LYS A 7 -22.02 -19.75 -40.56
C LYS A 7 -20.95 -19.34 -39.56
N LEU A 8 -21.33 -18.63 -38.49
CA LEU A 8 -20.41 -18.33 -37.38
C LEU A 8 -19.76 -19.62 -36.85
N SER A 9 -18.46 -19.59 -36.63
CA SER A 9 -17.70 -20.73 -36.11
C SER A 9 -18.24 -21.16 -34.74
N ASN A 10 -18.10 -22.41 -34.38
CA ASN A 10 -18.53 -22.93 -33.08
C ASN A 10 -17.88 -22.17 -31.89
N TRP A 11 -16.72 -21.61 -32.14
CA TRP A 11 -15.96 -20.82 -31.14
C TRP A 11 -16.60 -19.44 -30.94
N THR A 12 -16.99 -18.75 -31.97
CA THR A 12 -17.68 -17.45 -31.90
C THR A 12 -19.06 -17.57 -31.25
N LYS A 13 -19.79 -18.66 -31.46
CA LYS A 13 -21.05 -18.93 -30.75
C LYS A 13 -20.86 -19.14 -29.27
N LYS A 14 -19.83 -19.92 -28.87
CA LYS A 14 -19.48 -20.12 -27.45
C LYS A 14 -19.04 -18.81 -26.77
N LEU A 15 -18.29 -17.98 -27.48
CA LEU A 15 -17.86 -16.66 -26.96
C LEU A 15 -19.06 -15.72 -26.78
N VAL A 16 -19.97 -15.63 -27.71
CA VAL A 16 -21.19 -14.82 -27.58
C VAL A 16 -22.07 -15.29 -26.42
N ILE A 17 -22.28 -16.61 -26.27
CA ILE A 17 -23.02 -17.17 -25.11
C ILE A 17 -22.34 -16.84 -23.80
N PHE A 18 -21.02 -16.93 -23.74
CA PHE A 18 -20.26 -16.59 -22.53
C PHE A 18 -20.37 -15.11 -22.18
N ILE A 19 -20.26 -14.21 -23.15
CA ILE A 19 -20.39 -12.76 -22.94
C ILE A 19 -21.82 -12.40 -22.50
N THR A 20 -22.86 -12.97 -23.13
CA THR A 20 -24.25 -12.72 -22.71
C THR A 20 -24.55 -13.26 -21.33
N PHE A 21 -24.00 -14.41 -20.95
CA PHE A 21 -24.13 -14.95 -19.59
C PHE A 21 -23.44 -14.04 -18.58
N LEU A 22 -22.22 -13.57 -18.87
CA LEU A 22 -21.47 -12.68 -17.97
C LEU A 22 -22.19 -11.33 -17.77
N THR A 23 -22.73 -10.74 -18.85
CA THR A 23 -23.49 -9.48 -18.75
C THR A 23 -24.80 -9.65 -17.97
N THR A 24 -25.50 -10.77 -18.13
CA THR A 24 -26.72 -11.07 -17.36
C THR A 24 -26.42 -11.25 -15.87
N VAL A 25 -25.35 -11.96 -15.51
CA VAL A 25 -24.90 -12.12 -14.13
C VAL A 25 -24.54 -10.76 -13.50
N ILE A 26 -23.84 -9.89 -14.23
CA ILE A 26 -23.50 -8.53 -13.77
C ILE A 26 -24.77 -7.69 -13.54
N LEU A 27 -25.74 -7.75 -14.44
CA LEU A 27 -27.02 -7.04 -14.32
C LEU A 27 -27.84 -7.56 -13.13
N ILE A 28 -27.93 -8.86 -12.93
CA ILE A 28 -28.62 -9.46 -11.77
C ILE A 28 -27.94 -9.06 -10.45
N PHE A 29 -26.59 -9.09 -10.40
CA PHE A 29 -25.85 -8.64 -9.21
C PHE A 29 -26.05 -7.15 -8.93
N SER A 30 -26.09 -6.30 -9.95
CA SER A 30 -26.30 -4.86 -9.79
C SER A 30 -27.71 -4.50 -9.30
N THR A 31 -28.72 -5.29 -9.69
CA THR A 31 -30.12 -5.10 -9.23
C THR A 31 -30.34 -5.63 -7.81
N ILE A 32 -29.68 -6.74 -7.41
CA ILE A 32 -29.85 -7.37 -6.08
C ILE A 32 -29.07 -6.59 -4.99
N LEU A 33 -27.89 -6.06 -5.30
CA LEU A 33 -27.03 -5.38 -4.29
C LEU A 33 -27.26 -3.86 -4.21
N GLY A 34 -28.11 -3.29 -5.07
CA GLY A 34 -28.24 -1.84 -5.21
C GLY A 34 -26.98 -1.21 -5.82
N PHE A 35 -27.16 -0.32 -6.77
CA PHE A 35 -26.07 0.29 -7.54
C PHE A 35 -24.97 0.93 -6.67
N LYS A 36 -25.32 1.40 -5.47
CA LYS A 36 -24.40 2.01 -4.52
C LYS A 36 -23.41 1.00 -3.92
N ARG A 37 -23.87 -0.18 -3.55
CA ARG A 37 -23.03 -1.25 -2.98
C ARG A 37 -22.17 -1.92 -4.04
N PHE A 38 -22.67 -2.03 -5.28
CA PHE A 38 -21.90 -2.51 -6.42
C PHE A 38 -20.77 -1.54 -6.79
N SER A 39 -21.02 -0.22 -6.76
CA SER A 39 -19.98 0.78 -7.04
C SER A 39 -18.89 0.81 -5.95
N GLU A 40 -19.25 0.55 -4.69
CA GLU A 40 -18.30 0.44 -3.59
C GLU A 40 -17.41 -0.80 -3.74
N VAL A 41 -18.01 -1.98 -3.97
CA VAL A 41 -17.28 -3.24 -4.21
C VAL A 41 -16.48 -3.20 -5.51
N PHE A 42 -17.01 -2.61 -6.57
CA PHE A 42 -16.35 -2.47 -7.86
C PHE A 42 -15.18 -1.47 -7.78
N ASN A 43 -15.36 -0.35 -7.09
CA ASN A 43 -14.27 0.59 -6.84
C ASN A 43 -13.21 0.01 -5.91
N GLU A 44 -13.58 -0.75 -4.91
CA GLU A 44 -12.65 -1.39 -3.98
C GLU A 44 -11.81 -2.48 -4.67
N HIS A 45 -12.38 -3.28 -5.57
CA HIS A 45 -11.68 -4.38 -6.24
C HIS A 45 -11.03 -4.02 -7.58
N LEU A 46 -11.58 -3.09 -8.35
CA LEU A 46 -11.02 -2.66 -9.65
C LEU A 46 -10.12 -1.44 -9.57
N SER A 47 -10.27 -0.58 -8.56
CA SER A 47 -9.32 0.49 -8.31
C SER A 47 -7.95 -0.05 -7.84
N SER A 48 -7.92 -1.24 -7.23
CA SER A 48 -6.68 -1.87 -6.74
C SER A 48 -5.65 -2.12 -7.86
N PRO A 49 -5.95 -2.73 -9.03
CA PRO A 49 -4.97 -2.92 -10.11
C PRO A 49 -4.52 -1.61 -10.75
N LEU A 50 -5.43 -0.65 -10.98
CA LEU A 50 -5.09 0.67 -11.51
C LEU A 50 -4.27 1.47 -10.51
N TYR A 51 -4.56 1.32 -9.23
CA TYR A 51 -3.81 1.88 -8.13
C TYR A 51 -2.35 1.38 -8.12
N HIS A 52 -2.13 0.08 -8.24
CA HIS A 52 -0.79 -0.50 -8.31
C HIS A 52 -0.02 -0.06 -9.57
N LEU A 53 -0.69 0.07 -10.72
CA LEU A 53 -0.08 0.59 -11.94
C LEU A 53 0.34 2.05 -11.78
N ARG A 54 -0.50 2.90 -11.20
CA ARG A 54 -0.15 4.30 -10.89
C ARG A 54 1.00 4.39 -9.89
N THR A 55 1.01 3.50 -8.90
CA THR A 55 2.07 3.43 -7.89
C THR A 55 3.41 3.00 -8.49
N ILE A 56 3.42 2.04 -9.42
CA ILE A 56 4.61 1.64 -10.17
C ILE A 56 5.09 2.79 -11.05
N SER A 57 4.18 3.49 -11.74
CA SER A 57 4.51 4.68 -12.54
C SER A 57 5.08 5.81 -11.68
N ALA A 58 4.57 5.99 -10.46
CA ALA A 58 5.07 6.97 -9.51
C ALA A 58 6.49 6.68 -9.03
N ALA A 59 6.84 5.39 -8.91
CA ALA A 59 8.20 4.98 -8.52
C ALA A 59 9.27 5.32 -9.58
N THR A 60 8.86 5.67 -10.80
CA THR A 60 9.75 5.95 -11.93
C THR A 60 9.63 7.37 -12.47
N ASN A 61 8.69 8.17 -11.97
CA ASN A 61 8.41 9.50 -12.50
C ASN A 61 8.08 10.51 -11.39
N LYS A 62 8.98 11.47 -11.17
CA LYS A 62 8.84 12.56 -10.21
C LYS A 62 7.48 13.26 -10.28
N ASN A 63 7.04 13.67 -11.47
CA ASN A 63 5.83 14.46 -11.62
C ASN A 63 4.58 13.67 -11.22
N VAL A 64 4.55 12.36 -11.52
CA VAL A 64 3.48 11.45 -11.09
C VAL A 64 3.48 11.30 -9.58
N CYS A 65 4.66 11.13 -8.97
CA CYS A 65 4.75 10.99 -7.53
C CYS A 65 4.33 12.25 -6.77
N VAL A 66 4.81 13.41 -7.19
CA VAL A 66 4.42 14.72 -6.59
C VAL A 66 2.92 14.93 -6.69
N LYS A 67 2.31 14.68 -7.85
CA LYS A 67 0.86 14.77 -8.04
C LYS A 67 0.09 13.83 -7.08
N LEU A 68 0.57 12.60 -6.89
CA LEU A 68 -0.05 11.67 -5.95
C LEU A 68 0.05 12.13 -4.48
N LEU A 69 1.16 12.77 -4.08
CA LEU A 69 1.31 13.36 -2.75
C LEU A 69 0.34 14.52 -2.52
N GLU A 70 0.10 15.34 -3.54
CA GLU A 70 -0.89 16.41 -3.50
C GLU A 70 -2.32 15.84 -3.39
N GLU A 71 -2.67 14.84 -4.20
CA GLU A 71 -3.98 14.16 -4.18
C GLU A 71 -4.31 13.57 -2.79
N VAL A 72 -3.32 13.12 -2.03
CA VAL A 72 -3.52 12.56 -0.69
C VAL A 72 -3.33 13.57 0.45
N ASN A 73 -3.18 14.86 0.12
CA ASN A 73 -2.95 15.95 1.08
C ASN A 73 -1.75 15.68 2.00
N ALA A 74 -0.65 15.22 1.44
CA ALA A 74 0.59 14.95 2.16
C ALA A 74 1.30 16.27 2.56
N ASN A 75 1.85 16.32 3.76
CA ASN A 75 2.78 17.35 4.19
C ASN A 75 4.20 16.88 3.90
N TYR A 76 4.83 17.43 2.86
CA TYR A 76 6.13 17.00 2.40
C TYR A 76 6.99 18.12 1.83
N LYS A 77 8.31 17.86 1.76
CA LYS A 77 9.25 18.63 0.96
C LYS A 77 9.98 17.67 0.02
N TYR A 78 9.89 17.90 -1.28
CA TYR A 78 10.61 17.11 -2.28
C TYR A 78 12.11 17.42 -2.23
N LEU A 79 12.95 16.38 -2.23
CA LEU A 79 14.40 16.49 -2.11
C LEU A 79 15.16 16.01 -3.34
N GLY A 80 14.51 15.27 -4.25
CA GLY A 80 15.17 14.58 -5.37
C GLY A 80 15.91 13.32 -4.91
N ASN A 81 16.77 12.79 -5.76
CA ASN A 81 17.58 11.63 -5.37
C ASN A 81 18.56 11.99 -4.26
N ARG A 82 18.65 11.16 -3.24
CA ARG A 82 19.51 11.38 -2.08
C ARG A 82 20.24 10.10 -1.67
N ASN A 83 21.46 10.31 -1.26
CA ASN A 83 22.26 9.33 -0.51
C ASN A 83 22.80 10.02 0.74
N TYR A 84 22.59 9.42 1.89
CA TYR A 84 23.04 9.95 3.20
C TYR A 84 24.08 9.01 3.83
N SER A 85 24.67 8.10 3.04
CA SER A 85 25.69 7.18 3.50
C SER A 85 26.84 7.12 2.49
N ASP A 86 28.00 6.60 2.93
CA ASP A 86 29.16 6.35 2.06
C ASP A 86 28.93 5.15 1.10
N ASN A 87 27.87 4.40 1.29
CA ASN A 87 27.51 3.30 0.41
C ASN A 87 26.64 3.80 -0.75
N GLU A 88 27.22 3.86 -1.95
CA GLU A 88 26.56 4.36 -3.16
C GLU A 88 25.26 3.60 -3.51
N VAL A 89 25.12 2.35 -3.08
CA VAL A 89 23.92 1.53 -3.33
C VAL A 89 22.72 2.00 -2.48
N CYS A 90 22.96 2.65 -1.33
CA CYS A 90 21.91 3.13 -0.43
C CYS A 90 21.29 4.45 -0.91
N GLN A 91 20.83 4.49 -2.15
CA GLN A 91 20.21 5.68 -2.73
C GLN A 91 18.69 5.67 -2.58
N ILE A 92 18.13 6.79 -2.12
CA ILE A 92 16.68 7.03 -2.14
C ILE A 92 16.34 7.73 -3.46
N ILE A 93 15.62 7.05 -4.32
CA ILE A 93 15.07 7.63 -5.54
C ILE A 93 13.85 8.46 -5.17
N ASP A 94 13.81 9.71 -5.69
CA ASP A 94 12.75 10.67 -5.41
C ASP A 94 12.46 10.81 -3.89
N ALA A 95 13.52 11.12 -3.14
CA ALA A 95 13.41 11.32 -1.70
C ALA A 95 12.51 12.51 -1.36
N VAL A 96 11.77 12.36 -0.28
CA VAL A 96 10.96 13.43 0.33
C VAL A 96 11.21 13.48 1.83
N LYS A 97 11.16 14.69 2.40
CA LYS A 97 10.99 14.88 3.83
C LYS A 97 9.49 14.92 4.10
N PHE A 98 8.96 13.90 4.76
CA PHE A 98 7.53 13.70 4.98
C PHE A 98 7.18 13.91 6.44
N SER A 99 6.11 14.65 6.72
CA SER A 99 5.66 15.03 8.08
C SER A 99 4.25 14.52 8.42
N GLY A 100 3.65 13.70 7.55
CA GLY A 100 2.28 13.21 7.70
C GLY A 100 1.33 13.79 6.64
N THR A 101 0.07 13.89 7.00
CA THR A 101 -0.99 14.49 6.17
C THR A 101 -1.65 15.65 6.89
N VAL A 102 -2.60 16.31 6.26
CA VAL A 102 -3.38 17.37 6.93
C VAL A 102 -4.11 16.86 8.18
N LYS A 103 -4.54 15.59 8.16
CA LYS A 103 -5.32 14.97 9.27
C LYS A 103 -4.45 14.21 10.27
N SER A 104 -3.30 13.71 9.86
CA SER A 104 -2.45 12.82 10.67
C SER A 104 -1.01 13.33 10.65
N LYS A 105 -0.43 13.57 11.81
CA LYS A 105 0.93 14.10 11.94
C LYS A 105 1.89 13.00 12.41
N LEU A 106 3.08 12.94 11.80
CA LEU A 106 4.20 12.24 12.39
C LEU A 106 4.79 13.08 13.53
N THR A 107 5.22 12.44 14.62
CA THR A 107 5.85 13.12 15.76
C THR A 107 7.17 13.80 15.38
N ALA A 108 7.86 13.28 14.35
CA ALA A 108 9.00 13.91 13.71
C ALA A 108 8.97 13.65 12.20
N PRO A 109 9.50 14.56 11.35
CA PRO A 109 9.61 14.32 9.92
C PRO A 109 10.56 13.17 9.60
N VAL A 110 10.23 12.34 8.60
CA VAL A 110 11.10 11.28 8.06
C VAL A 110 11.64 11.62 6.69
N ILE A 111 12.82 11.10 6.36
CA ILE A 111 13.31 11.04 4.98
C ILE A 111 12.93 9.66 4.43
N THR A 112 12.17 9.65 3.34
CA THR A 112 11.68 8.42 2.73
C THR A 112 11.55 8.59 1.21
N SER A 113 11.33 7.50 0.48
CA SER A 113 11.02 7.59 -0.95
C SER A 113 9.63 8.19 -1.15
N CYS A 114 9.44 8.90 -2.25
CA CYS A 114 8.15 9.51 -2.57
C CYS A 114 7.02 8.48 -2.57
N ILE A 115 7.25 7.27 -3.10
CA ILE A 115 6.23 6.22 -3.12
C ILE A 115 5.84 5.74 -1.72
N THR A 116 6.80 5.62 -0.82
CA THR A 116 6.52 5.25 0.58
C THR A 116 5.72 6.34 1.27
N ALA A 117 6.01 7.62 1.01
CA ALA A 117 5.22 8.73 1.54
C ALA A 117 3.77 8.74 1.02
N VAL A 118 3.55 8.41 -0.27
CA VAL A 118 2.20 8.25 -0.84
C VAL A 118 1.43 7.13 -0.15
N GLN A 119 2.05 5.95 0.02
CA GLN A 119 1.43 4.80 0.69
C GLN A 119 1.09 5.11 2.15
N LEU A 120 2.04 5.72 2.85
CA LEU A 120 1.88 6.11 4.25
C LEU A 120 0.75 7.15 4.39
N SER A 121 0.67 8.14 3.50
CA SER A 121 -0.40 9.13 3.50
C SER A 121 -1.79 8.51 3.32
N ARG A 122 -1.91 7.54 2.44
CA ARG A 122 -3.17 6.83 2.20
C ARG A 122 -3.57 5.99 3.40
N TRP A 123 -2.63 5.26 3.97
CA TRP A 123 -2.86 4.49 5.19
C TRP A 123 -3.29 5.39 6.35
N LEU A 124 -2.60 6.52 6.56
CA LEU A 124 -2.94 7.51 7.59
C LEU A 124 -4.34 8.10 7.41
N ASN A 125 -4.68 8.49 6.18
CA ASN A 125 -5.98 9.09 5.86
C ASN A 125 -7.14 8.11 6.10
N GLU A 126 -6.97 6.81 5.78
CA GLU A 126 -7.99 5.78 5.97
C GLU A 126 -8.06 5.31 7.43
N LEU A 127 -6.91 5.23 8.11
CA LEU A 127 -6.84 4.85 9.52
C LEU A 127 -7.50 5.90 10.43
N GLY A 128 -7.32 7.18 10.12
CA GLY A 128 -7.85 8.29 10.90
C GLY A 128 -7.10 8.56 12.22
N ALA A 129 -5.89 8.00 12.40
CA ALA A 129 -5.03 8.33 13.55
C ALA A 129 -4.58 9.79 13.45
N GLN A 130 -4.56 10.53 14.56
CA GLN A 130 -4.15 11.93 14.59
C GLN A 130 -2.64 12.10 14.74
N SER A 131 -2.01 11.21 15.50
CA SER A 131 -0.58 11.22 15.78
C SER A 131 0.04 9.85 15.58
N VAL A 132 1.20 9.82 14.92
CA VAL A 132 1.96 8.60 14.67
C VAL A 132 3.40 8.81 15.09
N GLU A 133 3.87 7.99 16.03
CA GLU A 133 5.27 7.94 16.41
C GLU A 133 5.99 6.83 15.63
N HIS A 134 7.16 7.17 15.12
CA HIS A 134 8.01 6.26 14.37
C HIS A 134 9.42 6.23 14.97
N ILE A 135 10.12 5.12 14.78
CA ILE A 135 11.51 4.94 15.21
C ILE A 135 12.50 5.01 14.05
N GLY A 136 12.01 5.23 12.83
CA GLY A 136 12.86 5.50 11.68
C GLY A 136 12.27 5.07 10.34
N SER A 137 12.89 5.59 9.27
CA SER A 137 12.62 5.19 7.89
C SER A 137 13.93 4.90 7.16
N TYR A 138 14.75 5.91 6.79
CA TYR A 138 16.02 5.67 6.10
C TYR A 138 17.12 5.22 7.07
N ASN A 139 17.74 4.07 6.75
CA ASN A 139 18.92 3.56 7.42
C ASN A 139 19.68 2.62 6.48
N CYS A 140 20.87 3.02 6.00
CA CYS A 140 21.72 2.20 5.13
C CYS A 140 22.35 1.05 5.91
N ARG A 141 21.66 -0.11 5.92
CA ARG A 141 22.12 -1.30 6.64
C ARG A 141 21.67 -2.59 5.95
N LYS A 142 22.37 -3.67 6.21
CA LYS A 142 21.91 -5.00 5.83
C LYS A 142 20.80 -5.49 6.77
N ILE A 143 19.97 -6.40 6.27
CA ILE A 143 19.06 -7.19 7.11
C ILE A 143 19.91 -8.04 8.06
N ARG A 144 19.50 -8.15 9.34
CA ARG A 144 20.20 -8.96 10.33
C ARG A 144 20.37 -10.40 9.82
N ASN A 145 21.59 -10.94 9.95
CA ASN A 145 21.98 -12.27 9.49
C ASN A 145 21.82 -12.49 7.97
N SER A 146 21.90 -11.43 7.16
CA SER A 146 21.80 -11.50 5.71
C SER A 146 22.82 -10.58 5.03
N GLN A 147 23.21 -10.93 3.79
CA GLN A 147 24.00 -10.03 2.94
C GLN A 147 23.13 -9.02 2.18
N LYS A 148 21.80 -9.16 2.22
CA LYS A 148 20.87 -8.28 1.52
C LYS A 148 20.68 -6.97 2.29
N LEU A 149 20.60 -5.84 1.56
CA LEU A 149 20.23 -4.56 2.13
C LEU A 149 18.76 -4.56 2.58
N SER A 150 18.49 -3.87 3.67
CA SER A 150 17.14 -3.61 4.16
C SER A 150 16.42 -2.60 3.25
N GLU A 151 15.11 -2.66 3.16
CA GLU A 151 14.29 -1.67 2.44
C GLU A 151 14.42 -0.26 3.07
N HIS A 152 14.82 -0.17 4.34
CA HIS A 152 15.23 1.10 4.96
C HIS A 152 16.39 1.78 4.21
N SER A 153 17.31 0.99 3.63
CA SER A 153 18.46 1.53 2.87
C SER A 153 18.06 2.31 1.62
N PHE A 154 16.82 2.14 1.18
CA PHE A 154 16.26 2.80 0.00
C PHE A 154 15.13 3.78 0.35
N GLY A 155 14.89 4.06 1.63
CA GLY A 155 13.76 4.84 2.11
C GLY A 155 12.40 4.20 1.76
N LYS A 156 12.36 2.88 1.59
CA LYS A 156 11.15 2.13 1.22
C LYS A 156 10.46 1.47 2.41
N ALA A 157 10.95 1.68 3.62
CA ALA A 157 10.39 1.14 4.84
C ALA A 157 10.20 2.22 5.90
N ILE A 158 9.31 1.96 6.86
CA ILE A 158 9.10 2.74 8.06
C ILE A 158 8.78 1.83 9.24
N ASP A 159 9.35 2.16 10.40
CA ASP A 159 9.09 1.48 11.66
C ASP A 159 8.24 2.39 12.56
N ILE A 160 7.06 1.93 12.99
CA ILE A 160 6.06 2.70 13.76
C ILE A 160 5.89 2.07 15.13
N SER A 161 6.04 2.87 16.20
CA SER A 161 5.96 2.43 17.58
C SER A 161 4.66 2.78 18.28
N ARG A 162 3.94 3.84 17.83
CA ARG A 162 2.70 4.29 18.49
C ARG A 162 1.72 4.93 17.52
N LEU A 163 0.45 4.75 17.79
CA LEU A 163 -0.69 5.40 17.13
C LEU A 163 -1.56 6.09 18.18
N ASP A 164 -1.59 7.41 18.17
CA ASP A 164 -2.24 8.22 19.19
C ASP A 164 -1.74 7.84 20.61
N ASP A 165 -2.60 7.30 21.46
CA ASP A 165 -2.31 6.82 22.82
C ASP A 165 -2.00 5.31 22.88
N ALA A 166 -2.02 4.59 21.76
CA ALA A 166 -1.77 3.15 21.69
C ALA A 166 -0.30 2.87 21.33
N VAL A 167 0.48 2.43 22.30
CA VAL A 167 1.89 2.01 22.17
C VAL A 167 1.94 0.53 21.81
N LEU A 168 2.73 0.13 20.80
CA LEU A 168 2.76 -1.26 20.34
C LEU A 168 3.29 -2.23 21.40
N GLU A 169 4.40 -1.88 22.06
CA GLU A 169 5.04 -2.70 23.08
C GLU A 169 4.06 -3.04 24.22
N ASP A 170 3.25 -2.05 24.62
CA ASP A 170 2.37 -2.17 25.79
C ASP A 170 1.00 -2.76 25.44
N HIS A 171 0.45 -2.40 24.26
CA HIS A 171 -0.97 -2.58 23.98
C HIS A 171 -1.27 -3.56 22.85
N TRP A 172 -0.25 -4.14 22.18
CA TRP A 172 -0.50 -5.06 21.05
C TRP A 172 -1.40 -6.25 21.43
N ASN A 173 -1.16 -6.83 22.60
CA ASN A 173 -1.89 -7.99 23.11
C ASN A 173 -3.15 -7.62 23.91
N ASP A 174 -3.46 -6.33 24.09
CA ASP A 174 -4.65 -5.91 24.79
C ASP A 174 -5.93 -6.34 24.06
N SER A 175 -6.92 -6.80 24.79
CA SER A 175 -8.28 -7.04 24.29
C SER A 175 -9.13 -5.76 24.19
N GLY A 176 -8.64 -4.65 24.75
CA GLY A 176 -9.33 -3.35 24.75
C GLY A 176 -9.12 -2.54 23.45
N SER A 177 -9.69 -1.35 23.45
CA SER A 177 -9.76 -0.46 22.28
C SER A 177 -8.38 -0.09 21.70
N LYS A 178 -7.34 0.01 22.53
CA LYS A 178 -5.97 0.32 22.07
C LYS A 178 -5.39 -0.84 21.25
N GLY A 179 -5.48 -2.07 21.75
CA GLY A 179 -5.02 -3.25 21.02
C GLY A 179 -5.85 -3.49 19.74
N GLU A 180 -7.16 -3.26 19.80
CA GLU A 180 -8.03 -3.36 18.63
C GLU A 180 -7.62 -2.31 17.56
N LYS A 181 -7.36 -1.05 17.97
CA LYS A 181 -6.83 0.01 17.08
C LYS A 181 -5.56 -0.44 16.38
N LEU A 182 -4.60 -1.00 17.11
CA LEU A 182 -3.31 -1.44 16.55
C LEU A 182 -3.51 -2.61 15.56
N ARG A 183 -4.29 -3.62 15.90
CA ARG A 183 -4.57 -4.75 14.99
C ARG A 183 -5.33 -4.31 13.74
N LYS A 184 -6.27 -3.38 13.86
CA LYS A 184 -6.95 -2.76 12.71
C LYS A 184 -5.97 -1.99 11.82
N ALA A 185 -5.04 -1.24 12.42
CA ALA A 185 -4.02 -0.50 11.72
C ALA A 185 -3.07 -1.42 10.93
N ALA A 186 -2.63 -2.53 11.53
CA ALA A 186 -1.82 -3.54 10.86
C ALA A 186 -2.56 -4.18 9.68
N LYS A 187 -3.81 -4.59 9.88
CA LYS A 187 -4.64 -5.16 8.81
C LYS A 187 -4.83 -4.17 7.66
N LEU A 188 -5.06 -2.90 7.97
CA LEU A 188 -5.21 -1.85 6.97
C LEU A 188 -3.91 -1.59 6.21
N ALA A 189 -2.74 -1.68 6.87
CA ALA A 189 -1.44 -1.48 6.24
C ALA A 189 -1.20 -2.44 5.07
N CYS A 190 -1.75 -3.65 5.14
CA CYS A 190 -1.67 -4.65 4.08
C CYS A 190 -2.30 -4.21 2.74
N LYS A 191 -3.18 -3.23 2.77
CA LYS A 191 -3.77 -2.63 1.57
C LYS A 191 -2.76 -1.72 0.82
N TYR A 192 -1.81 -1.18 1.55
CA TYR A 192 -0.90 -0.14 1.04
C TYR A 192 0.55 -0.58 0.93
N PHE A 193 1.01 -1.49 1.78
CA PHE A 193 2.39 -1.96 1.83
C PHE A 193 2.51 -3.39 1.33
N THR A 194 3.65 -3.71 0.73
CA THR A 194 3.90 -5.05 0.20
C THR A 194 4.35 -6.05 1.27
N ASN A 195 4.89 -5.53 2.37
CA ASN A 195 5.29 -6.32 3.53
C ASN A 195 4.89 -5.56 4.80
N VAL A 196 4.24 -6.27 5.73
CA VAL A 196 3.78 -5.73 7.01
C VAL A 196 4.20 -6.71 8.09
N LEU A 197 5.15 -6.31 8.93
CA LEU A 197 5.57 -7.06 10.10
C LEU A 197 5.00 -6.41 11.35
N THR A 198 4.49 -7.27 12.24
CA THR A 198 3.83 -6.89 13.49
C THR A 198 4.55 -7.53 14.67
N PRO A 199 4.20 -7.21 15.91
CA PRO A 199 4.73 -7.89 17.10
C PRO A 199 4.62 -9.42 17.08
N ASP A 200 3.65 -9.97 16.33
CA ASP A 200 3.49 -11.43 16.18
C ASP A 200 4.44 -12.04 15.12
N SER A 201 5.08 -11.22 14.30
CA SER A 201 5.89 -11.71 13.18
C SER A 201 7.20 -12.36 13.64
N ASN A 202 7.91 -11.74 14.57
CA ASN A 202 9.14 -12.25 15.17
C ASN A 202 9.63 -11.35 16.32
N ASN A 203 10.66 -11.81 17.04
CA ASN A 203 11.21 -11.11 18.21
C ASN A 203 11.83 -9.73 17.94
N LEU A 204 12.15 -9.42 16.68
CA LEU A 204 12.74 -8.13 16.30
C LEU A 204 11.71 -7.02 16.14
N HIS A 205 10.43 -7.37 16.08
CA HIS A 205 9.32 -6.44 15.83
C HIS A 205 8.34 -6.37 17.01
N LYS A 206 8.76 -6.78 18.22
CA LYS A 206 7.85 -6.81 19.42
C LYS A 206 7.28 -5.45 19.80
N ASP A 207 8.00 -4.38 19.53
CA ASP A 207 7.75 -3.02 19.96
C ASP A 207 7.33 -2.06 18.83
N HIS A 208 7.27 -2.57 17.58
CA HIS A 208 6.93 -1.73 16.42
C HIS A 208 6.31 -2.50 15.26
N PHE A 209 5.62 -1.78 14.39
CA PHE A 209 5.32 -2.24 13.04
C PHE A 209 6.50 -1.94 12.12
N HIS A 210 6.84 -2.87 11.24
CA HIS A 210 7.67 -2.59 10.08
C HIS A 210 6.83 -2.70 8.82
N PHE A 211 6.68 -1.61 8.08
CA PHE A 211 6.00 -1.56 6.80
C PHE A 211 7.00 -1.26 5.69
N ASP A 212 7.00 -2.05 4.62
CA ASP A 212 7.86 -1.79 3.48
C ASP A 212 7.19 -1.99 2.11
N ASN A 213 7.81 -1.39 1.09
CA ASN A 213 7.43 -1.46 -0.31
C ASN A 213 8.45 -2.26 -1.11
N LYS A 214 8.80 -3.45 -0.62
CA LYS A 214 9.71 -4.34 -1.33
C LYS A 214 9.19 -4.67 -2.72
N ALA A 215 9.96 -4.35 -3.76
CA ALA A 215 9.60 -4.70 -5.12
C ALA A 215 9.77 -6.20 -5.35
N GLY A 216 8.71 -6.89 -5.78
CA GLY A 216 8.77 -8.29 -6.17
C GLY A 216 7.44 -8.78 -6.75
N LEU A 217 7.51 -9.60 -7.82
CA LEU A 217 6.34 -10.24 -8.43
C LEU A 217 5.58 -11.16 -7.45
N TYR A 218 6.25 -11.62 -6.41
CA TYR A 218 5.70 -12.51 -5.39
C TYR A 218 4.72 -11.84 -4.41
N THR A 219 4.79 -10.53 -4.24
CA THR A 219 3.95 -9.79 -3.28
C THR A 219 2.49 -9.71 -3.68
N ARG A 220 2.18 -9.93 -4.97
CA ARG A 220 0.81 -9.93 -5.49
C ARG A 220 -0.04 -11.10 -4.98
N TRP A 221 0.56 -12.25 -4.62
CA TRP A 221 -0.13 -13.42 -4.06
C TRP A 221 -0.42 -13.28 -2.56
N HIS A 222 0.44 -12.59 -1.80
CA HIS A 222 0.22 -12.33 -0.38
C HIS A 222 -0.98 -11.40 -0.13
N TYR A 223 -1.29 -10.51 -1.06
CA TYR A 223 -2.45 -9.61 -0.98
C TYR A 223 -3.80 -10.37 -0.93
N TRP A 224 -3.89 -11.56 -1.55
CA TRP A 224 -5.09 -12.42 -1.56
C TRP A 224 -5.16 -13.40 -0.39
N PHE A 225 -4.04 -13.77 0.22
CA PHE A 225 -3.97 -14.80 1.27
C PHE A 225 -3.66 -14.27 2.67
N GLY A 226 -3.68 -12.97 2.85
CA GLY A 226 -3.61 -12.32 4.16
C GLY A 226 -2.19 -11.98 4.59
N CYS A 227 -2.02 -10.73 4.98
CA CYS A 227 -1.09 -10.36 6.01
C CYS A 227 -1.36 -11.27 7.21
N LYS A 228 -0.45 -12.16 7.51
CA LYS A 228 -0.49 -12.94 8.75
C LYS A 228 0.08 -12.12 9.86
#